data_1657ea61621545de16df35fe7c2095dc
#
_entry.id   1657ea61621545de16df35fe7c2095dc
#
_cell.length_a   1.000
_cell.length_b   1.000
_cell.length_c   1.000
_cell.angle_alpha   90.00
_cell.angle_beta   90.00
_cell.angle_gamma   90.00
#
_symmetry.space_group_name_H-M   'P 1'
#
loop_
_entity.id
_entity.type
_entity.pdbx_description
1 polymer ?
#
loop_
_entity_poly.entity_id
_entity_poly.type
_entity_poly.pdbx_seq_one_letter_code
_entity_poly.pdbx_strand_id
1 'polypeptide(L)'
;MSLDQKIADVRTLLDRVQADYAPAVFANSFGAEDMVLTDIIARHYPGIGMFTLDTGRLPEETYSLMKEVAERYGIRVPVYFPESAAVEAFVAQNGPNAFYDSVELRKTCCHIRKVEPLKRALRGKRAWVTGLRRDQAPTRKDLTETEFDTGNGLQKISPLLDWSLSDVWAYLKQFDVPYNALHDKGYASIGCAPCTRAITPGEDVRAGRWWWENPEIKECGLHPDKRRKAAVVTRLAVDSAVSGQALSEKKESSQALIKPRGS
;
A
#
# COMPACT_ATOMS: atom_id res chain seq x y z
N MET A 1 -2.28 6.25 26.63
CA MET A 1 -2.21 4.77 26.66
C MET A 1 -0.76 4.38 26.78
N SER A 2 -0.40 3.42 27.65
CA SER A 2 0.98 2.93 27.79
C SER A 2 1.37 2.07 26.60
N LEU A 3 2.68 1.87 26.36
CA LEU A 3 3.17 0.99 25.31
C LEU A 3 2.70 -0.46 25.53
N ASP A 4 2.70 -0.93 26.76
CA ASP A 4 2.24 -2.28 27.11
C ASP A 4 0.77 -2.49 26.76
N GLN A 5 -0.08 -1.50 27.02
CA GLN A 5 -1.48 -1.58 26.62
C GLN A 5 -1.63 -1.63 25.09
N LYS A 6 -0.88 -0.81 24.35
CA LYS A 6 -0.88 -0.83 22.90
C LYS A 6 -0.41 -2.18 22.33
N ILE A 7 0.58 -2.80 22.96
CA ILE A 7 1.05 -4.15 22.59
C ILE A 7 -0.05 -5.19 22.85
N ALA A 8 -0.74 -5.09 23.99
CA ALA A 8 -1.86 -5.99 24.31
C ALA A 8 -3.01 -5.87 23.31
N ASP A 9 -3.33 -4.64 22.89
CA ASP A 9 -4.38 -4.39 21.87
C ASP A 9 -3.98 -4.99 20.53
N VAL A 10 -2.72 -4.82 20.08
CA VAL A 10 -2.20 -5.45 18.85
C VAL A 10 -2.31 -6.97 18.93
N ARG A 11 -1.95 -7.58 20.07
CA ARG A 11 -2.06 -9.03 20.26
C ARG A 11 -3.50 -9.50 20.19
N THR A 12 -4.41 -8.81 20.89
CA THR A 12 -5.85 -9.12 20.85
C THR A 12 -6.41 -9.09 19.41
N LEU A 13 -5.97 -8.12 18.62
CA LEU A 13 -6.37 -8.04 17.22
C LEU A 13 -5.78 -9.19 16.39
N LEU A 14 -4.51 -9.52 16.58
CA LEU A 14 -3.85 -10.62 15.86
C LEU A 14 -4.42 -12.00 16.25
N ASP A 15 -4.85 -12.20 17.51
CA ASP A 15 -5.61 -13.38 17.95
C ASP A 15 -6.89 -13.55 17.12
N ARG A 16 -7.65 -12.46 16.95
CA ARG A 16 -8.85 -12.44 16.09
C ARG A 16 -8.51 -12.71 14.62
N VAL A 17 -7.40 -12.13 14.12
CA VAL A 17 -6.95 -12.39 12.74
C VAL A 17 -6.69 -13.87 12.53
N GLN A 18 -6.01 -14.52 13.44
CA GLN A 18 -5.68 -15.94 13.34
C GLN A 18 -6.94 -16.84 13.49
N ALA A 19 -7.87 -16.46 14.37
CA ALA A 19 -9.08 -17.23 14.61
C ALA A 19 -10.13 -17.07 13.47
N ASP A 20 -10.41 -15.83 13.06
CA ASP A 20 -11.58 -15.51 12.25
C ASP A 20 -11.25 -15.37 10.76
N TYR A 21 -10.00 -15.03 10.41
CA TYR A 21 -9.59 -14.66 9.06
C TYR A 21 -8.50 -15.55 8.45
N ALA A 22 -8.27 -16.72 9.00
CA ALA A 22 -7.32 -17.67 8.38
C ALA A 22 -7.84 -18.17 7.01
N PRO A 23 -6.96 -18.31 6.00
CA PRO A 23 -5.54 -18.01 6.00
C PRO A 23 -5.25 -16.51 5.87
N ALA A 24 -4.56 -15.94 6.86
CA ALA A 24 -4.12 -14.54 6.87
C ALA A 24 -2.64 -14.42 6.54
N VAL A 25 -2.24 -13.25 6.05
CA VAL A 25 -0.84 -12.99 5.69
C VAL A 25 -0.44 -11.55 6.02
N PHE A 26 0.81 -11.35 6.44
CA PHE A 26 1.40 -10.05 6.71
C PHE A 26 2.28 -9.62 5.52
N ALA A 27 1.98 -8.43 4.96
CA ALA A 27 2.78 -7.81 3.91
C ALA A 27 3.90 -6.98 4.54
N ASN A 28 5.10 -7.51 4.56
CA ASN A 28 6.26 -6.91 5.21
C ASN A 28 7.08 -6.09 4.22
N SER A 29 7.20 -4.78 4.45
CA SER A 29 8.07 -3.89 3.67
C SER A 29 9.46 -3.68 4.31
N PHE A 30 9.70 -4.25 5.48
CA PHE A 30 10.89 -4.01 6.31
C PHE A 30 11.08 -2.53 6.73
N GLY A 31 10.00 -1.74 6.73
CA GLY A 31 9.95 -0.44 7.39
C GLY A 31 9.83 -0.59 8.90
N ALA A 32 10.06 0.48 9.65
CA ALA A 32 10.08 0.45 11.12
C ALA A 32 8.79 -0.14 11.72
N GLU A 33 7.63 0.24 11.20
CA GLU A 33 6.33 -0.28 11.64
C GLU A 33 6.21 -1.79 11.36
N ASP A 34 6.65 -2.21 10.19
CA ASP A 34 6.57 -3.63 9.81
C ASP A 34 7.55 -4.47 10.62
N MET A 35 8.64 -3.89 11.12
CA MET A 35 9.54 -4.61 12.04
C MET A 35 8.92 -4.85 13.42
N VAL A 36 8.09 -3.94 13.93
CA VAL A 36 7.27 -4.20 15.14
C VAL A 36 6.36 -5.40 14.91
N LEU A 37 5.63 -5.42 13.78
CA LEU A 37 4.74 -6.54 13.45
C LEU A 37 5.51 -7.83 13.17
N THR A 38 6.70 -7.74 12.58
CA THR A 38 7.58 -8.89 12.33
C THR A 38 7.93 -9.58 13.63
N ASP A 39 8.38 -8.81 14.64
CA ASP A 39 8.75 -9.35 15.95
C ASP A 39 7.55 -10.02 16.66
N ILE A 40 6.41 -9.34 16.70
CA ILE A 40 5.20 -9.86 17.35
C ILE A 40 4.70 -11.13 16.65
N ILE A 41 4.60 -11.10 15.30
CA ILE A 41 4.04 -12.20 14.52
C ILE A 41 5.00 -13.41 14.52
N ALA A 42 6.28 -13.18 14.31
CA ALA A 42 7.25 -14.27 14.29
C ALA A 42 7.33 -15.00 15.63
N ARG A 43 7.18 -14.29 16.76
CA ARG A 43 7.25 -14.90 18.10
C ARG A 43 5.95 -15.57 18.54
N HIS A 44 4.79 -15.06 18.14
CA HIS A 44 3.53 -15.43 18.78
C HIS A 44 2.44 -15.95 17.81
N TYR A 45 2.57 -15.70 16.51
CA TYR A 45 1.50 -15.97 15.53
C TYR A 45 1.98 -16.76 14.32
N PRO A 46 2.47 -18.01 14.49
CA PRO A 46 2.99 -18.81 13.38
C PRO A 46 1.92 -19.15 12.32
N GLY A 47 0.63 -19.00 12.64
CA GLY A 47 -0.48 -19.19 11.71
C GLY A 47 -0.70 -17.99 10.76
N ILE A 48 -0.08 -16.83 11.02
CA ILE A 48 -0.11 -15.68 10.13
C ILE A 48 1.15 -15.72 9.28
N GLY A 49 1.02 -16.07 8.00
CA GLY A 49 2.14 -16.08 7.07
C GLY A 49 2.72 -14.68 6.84
N MET A 50 3.96 -14.58 6.38
CA MET A 50 4.57 -13.31 5.95
C MET A 50 4.97 -13.41 4.48
N PHE A 51 5.05 -12.26 3.80
CA PHE A 51 5.70 -12.12 2.50
C PHE A 51 6.26 -10.71 2.34
N THR A 52 7.15 -10.54 1.38
CA THR A 52 7.64 -9.23 0.95
C THR A 52 7.57 -9.08 -0.56
N LEU A 53 7.58 -7.82 -1.01
CA LEU A 53 7.63 -7.46 -2.42
C LEU A 53 9.02 -6.94 -2.75
N ASP A 54 9.78 -7.66 -3.53
CA ASP A 54 11.01 -7.14 -4.10
C ASP A 54 10.73 -6.54 -5.48
N THR A 55 10.88 -5.24 -5.56
CA THR A 55 10.64 -4.47 -6.79
C THR A 55 11.77 -4.58 -7.81
N GLY A 56 12.88 -5.25 -7.46
CA GLY A 56 14.15 -5.23 -8.17
C GLY A 56 14.88 -3.88 -8.06
N ARG A 57 14.47 -3.03 -7.10
CA ARG A 57 15.05 -1.69 -6.87
C ARG A 57 15.05 -1.31 -5.39
N LEU A 58 15.09 -2.30 -4.49
CA LEU A 58 15.20 -2.03 -3.06
C LEU A 58 16.62 -1.58 -2.70
N PRO A 59 16.79 -0.78 -1.64
CA PRO A 59 18.11 -0.48 -1.09
C PRO A 59 18.82 -1.73 -0.56
N GLU A 60 20.15 -1.73 -0.59
CA GLU A 60 20.97 -2.82 -0.05
C GLU A 60 20.72 -3.07 1.44
N GLU A 61 20.46 -2.00 2.19
CA GLU A 61 20.13 -2.08 3.61
C GLU A 61 18.83 -2.86 3.88
N THR A 62 17.90 -2.89 2.90
CA THR A 62 16.69 -3.72 3.01
C THR A 62 17.01 -5.20 2.84
N TYR A 63 17.89 -5.57 1.91
CA TYR A 63 18.32 -6.97 1.75
C TYR A 63 19.13 -7.45 2.96
N SER A 64 19.99 -6.59 3.51
CA SER A 64 20.72 -6.87 4.74
C SER A 64 19.78 -7.15 5.91
N LEU A 65 18.74 -6.33 6.07
CA LEU A 65 17.72 -6.55 7.10
C LEU A 65 16.90 -7.82 6.88
N MET A 66 16.57 -8.17 5.62
CA MET A 66 15.91 -9.46 5.30
C MET A 66 16.71 -10.65 5.80
N LYS A 67 18.04 -10.62 5.61
CA LYS A 67 18.95 -11.66 6.10
C LYS A 67 18.95 -11.71 7.62
N GLU A 68 19.11 -10.55 8.30
CA GLU A 68 19.11 -10.45 9.75
C GLU A 68 17.82 -10.98 10.37
N VAL A 69 16.66 -10.65 9.78
CA VAL A 69 15.34 -11.15 10.20
C VAL A 69 15.27 -12.68 10.08
N ALA A 70 15.75 -13.22 8.98
CA ALA A 70 15.76 -14.68 8.78
C ALA A 70 16.62 -15.40 9.84
N GLU A 71 17.77 -14.84 10.16
CA GLU A 71 18.70 -15.40 11.18
C GLU A 71 18.13 -15.26 12.59
N ARG A 72 17.59 -14.06 12.94
CA ARG A 72 17.10 -13.78 14.29
C ARG A 72 15.85 -14.58 14.68
N TYR A 73 14.91 -14.72 13.75
CA TYR A 73 13.62 -15.35 14.03
C TYR A 73 13.53 -16.80 13.50
N GLY A 74 14.53 -17.29 12.80
CA GLY A 74 14.51 -18.62 12.21
C GLY A 74 13.44 -18.78 11.12
N ILE A 75 13.03 -17.70 10.47
CA ILE A 75 11.96 -17.67 9.46
C ILE A 75 12.50 -17.36 8.07
N ARG A 76 11.78 -17.84 7.04
CA ARG A 76 12.00 -17.41 5.66
C ARG A 76 10.77 -16.65 5.19
N VAL A 77 10.95 -15.38 4.84
CA VAL A 77 9.89 -14.53 4.28
C VAL A 77 9.85 -14.74 2.76
N PRO A 78 8.79 -15.34 2.19
CA PRO A 78 8.63 -15.46 0.74
C PRO A 78 8.70 -14.10 0.05
N VAL A 79 9.44 -14.06 -1.06
CA VAL A 79 9.68 -12.83 -1.83
C VAL A 79 8.91 -12.92 -3.15
N TYR A 80 8.09 -11.90 -3.44
CA TYR A 80 7.37 -11.77 -4.70
C TYR A 80 8.03 -10.70 -5.57
N PHE A 81 8.53 -11.14 -6.72
CA PHE A 81 9.14 -10.27 -7.74
C PHE A 81 8.10 -9.87 -8.79
N PRO A 82 8.30 -8.74 -9.51
CA PRO A 82 7.51 -8.43 -10.69
C PRO A 82 7.75 -9.45 -11.80
N GLU A 83 6.78 -9.64 -12.67
CA GLU A 83 6.94 -10.45 -13.88
C GLU A 83 8.00 -9.83 -14.78
N SER A 84 9.04 -10.60 -15.16
CA SER A 84 10.19 -10.10 -15.93
C SER A 84 9.77 -9.48 -17.27
N ALA A 85 8.89 -10.14 -18.00
CA ALA A 85 8.41 -9.66 -19.29
C ALA A 85 7.72 -8.29 -19.20
N ALA A 86 6.95 -8.03 -18.13
CA ALA A 86 6.31 -6.73 -17.92
C ALA A 86 7.33 -5.63 -17.59
N VAL A 87 8.37 -5.96 -16.83
CA VAL A 87 9.47 -5.03 -16.52
C VAL A 87 10.28 -4.71 -17.78
N GLU A 88 10.64 -5.73 -18.54
CA GLU A 88 11.40 -5.60 -19.79
C GLU A 88 10.66 -4.72 -20.81
N ALA A 89 9.37 -5.00 -21.04
CA ALA A 89 8.53 -4.21 -21.95
C ALA A 89 8.44 -2.73 -21.50
N PHE A 90 8.21 -2.48 -20.20
CA PHE A 90 8.15 -1.13 -19.67
C PHE A 90 9.48 -0.38 -19.82
N VAL A 91 10.60 -1.04 -19.52
CA VAL A 91 11.94 -0.43 -19.65
C VAL A 91 12.33 -0.21 -21.09
N ALA A 92 12.05 -1.15 -21.98
CA ALA A 92 12.32 -1.01 -23.43
C ALA A 92 11.56 0.15 -24.05
N GLN A 93 10.30 0.35 -23.65
CA GLN A 93 9.45 1.41 -24.20
C GLN A 93 9.75 2.79 -23.60
N ASN A 94 10.03 2.88 -22.30
CA ASN A 94 10.04 4.15 -21.57
C ASN A 94 11.38 4.48 -20.93
N GLY A 95 12.33 3.54 -20.93
CA GLY A 95 13.60 3.67 -20.22
C GLY A 95 13.54 3.24 -18.74
N PRO A 96 14.73 3.00 -18.14
CA PRO A 96 14.83 2.42 -16.79
C PRO A 96 14.38 3.37 -15.68
N ASN A 97 14.34 4.67 -15.92
CA ASN A 97 14.02 5.70 -14.93
C ASN A 97 12.80 6.56 -15.29
N ALA A 98 11.96 6.10 -16.19
CA ALA A 98 10.77 6.82 -16.67
C ALA A 98 9.77 7.25 -15.57
N PHE A 99 9.88 6.69 -14.36
CA PHE A 99 9.10 7.12 -13.20
C PHE A 99 9.42 8.54 -12.72
N TYR A 100 10.49 9.17 -13.22
CA TYR A 100 10.78 10.60 -13.02
C TYR A 100 10.04 11.50 -14.00
N ASP A 101 9.67 10.98 -15.19
CA ASP A 101 9.18 11.78 -16.31
C ASP A 101 7.71 12.17 -16.13
N SER A 102 6.89 11.32 -15.51
CA SER A 102 5.51 11.64 -15.18
C SER A 102 4.95 10.80 -14.03
N VAL A 103 3.87 11.32 -13.41
CA VAL A 103 3.11 10.60 -12.38
C VAL A 103 2.48 9.32 -12.94
N GLU A 104 2.05 9.32 -14.18
CA GLU A 104 1.46 8.17 -14.88
C GLU A 104 2.49 7.06 -15.06
N LEU A 105 3.69 7.39 -15.54
CA LEU A 105 4.80 6.43 -15.69
C LEU A 105 5.26 5.89 -14.34
N ARG A 106 5.32 6.75 -13.32
CA ARG A 106 5.61 6.31 -11.95
C ARG A 106 4.54 5.33 -11.43
N LYS A 107 3.25 5.62 -11.64
CA LYS A 107 2.16 4.72 -11.25
C LYS A 107 2.20 3.40 -12.01
N THR A 108 2.51 3.43 -13.30
CA THR A 108 2.70 2.23 -14.13
C THR A 108 3.87 1.38 -13.60
N CYS A 109 5.02 2.00 -13.31
CA CYS A 109 6.15 1.34 -12.67
C CYS A 109 5.75 0.69 -11.32
N CYS A 110 5.03 1.42 -10.46
CA CYS A 110 4.53 0.88 -9.20
C CYS A 110 3.51 -0.24 -9.39
N HIS A 111 2.66 -0.16 -10.41
CA HIS A 111 1.70 -1.21 -10.73
C HIS A 111 2.41 -2.51 -11.08
N ILE A 112 3.35 -2.46 -12.01
CA ILE A 112 4.13 -3.63 -12.46
C ILE A 112 4.94 -4.21 -11.30
N ARG A 113 5.64 -3.35 -10.54
CA ARG A 113 6.63 -3.79 -9.57
C ARG A 113 6.07 -4.06 -8.16
N LYS A 114 4.84 -3.63 -7.85
CA LYS A 114 4.25 -3.77 -6.51
C LYS A 114 2.81 -4.27 -6.54
N VAL A 115 1.92 -3.64 -7.31
CA VAL A 115 0.48 -3.94 -7.23
C VAL A 115 0.18 -5.32 -7.79
N GLU A 116 0.76 -5.68 -8.92
CA GLU A 116 0.61 -7.02 -9.51
C GLU A 116 1.20 -8.10 -8.58
N PRO A 117 2.47 -8.00 -8.12
CA PRO A 117 3.01 -8.98 -7.17
C PRO A 117 2.20 -9.09 -5.86
N LEU A 118 1.66 -7.97 -5.34
CA LEU A 118 0.76 -8.00 -4.19
C LEU A 118 -0.46 -8.86 -4.45
N LYS A 119 -1.12 -8.69 -5.60
CA LYS A 119 -2.30 -9.48 -5.97
C LYS A 119 -1.98 -10.98 -6.02
N ARG A 120 -0.80 -11.36 -6.50
CA ARG A 120 -0.35 -12.76 -6.49
C ARG A 120 -0.15 -13.28 -5.07
N ALA A 121 0.50 -12.48 -4.21
CA ALA A 121 0.74 -12.85 -2.81
C ALA A 121 -0.56 -13.01 -1.99
N LEU A 122 -1.57 -12.19 -2.29
CA LEU A 122 -2.87 -12.21 -1.60
C LEU A 122 -3.85 -13.28 -2.12
N ARG A 123 -3.53 -13.96 -3.22
CA ARG A 123 -4.42 -14.98 -3.80
C ARG A 123 -4.72 -16.09 -2.79
N GLY A 124 -6.01 -16.37 -2.59
CA GLY A 124 -6.48 -17.40 -1.66
C GLY A 124 -6.36 -17.02 -0.18
N LYS A 125 -6.05 -15.78 0.15
CA LYS A 125 -6.06 -15.26 1.53
C LYS A 125 -7.43 -14.68 1.87
N ARG A 126 -7.77 -14.70 3.17
CA ARG A 126 -8.98 -14.07 3.71
C ARG A 126 -8.70 -12.72 4.35
N ALA A 127 -7.46 -12.52 4.80
CA ALA A 127 -7.01 -11.24 5.33
C ALA A 127 -5.54 -10.96 5.03
N TRP A 128 -5.19 -9.67 5.04
CA TRP A 128 -3.80 -9.23 5.04
C TRP A 128 -3.56 -8.15 6.11
N VAL A 129 -2.46 -8.29 6.79
CA VAL A 129 -1.99 -7.37 7.84
C VAL A 129 -1.01 -6.38 7.23
N THR A 130 -1.08 -5.12 7.68
CA THR A 130 -0.20 -4.02 7.21
C THR A 130 0.27 -3.18 8.37
N GLY A 131 1.46 -2.60 8.26
CA GLY A 131 2.03 -1.64 9.24
C GLY A 131 1.55 -0.19 9.03
N LEU A 132 0.32 0.02 8.56
CA LEU A 132 -0.19 1.37 8.35
C LEU A 132 -0.47 2.07 9.68
N ARG A 133 -0.10 3.34 9.76
CA ARG A 133 -0.47 4.26 10.84
C ARG A 133 -1.22 5.48 10.29
N ARG A 134 -2.14 5.99 11.08
CA ARG A 134 -2.95 7.17 10.74
C ARG A 134 -2.09 8.40 10.51
N ASP A 135 -1.08 8.59 11.34
CA ASP A 135 -0.16 9.72 11.30
C ASP A 135 0.83 9.73 10.14
N GLN A 136 0.94 8.64 9.38
CA GLN A 136 1.93 8.56 8.29
C GLN A 136 1.61 9.45 7.10
N ALA A 137 0.33 9.78 6.85
CA ALA A 137 -0.06 10.65 5.75
C ALA A 137 -1.48 11.22 5.95
N PRO A 138 -1.77 12.42 5.45
CA PRO A 138 -3.11 13.01 5.47
C PRO A 138 -4.18 12.14 4.80
N THR A 139 -3.78 11.31 3.82
CA THR A 139 -4.65 10.36 3.10
C THR A 139 -5.11 9.19 3.96
N ARG A 140 -4.56 9.03 5.18
CA ARG A 140 -4.80 7.89 6.08
C ARG A 140 -5.66 8.22 7.30
N LYS A 141 -6.13 9.47 7.44
CA LYS A 141 -6.93 9.92 8.59
C LYS A 141 -8.21 9.11 8.79
N ASP A 142 -8.85 8.70 7.69
CA ASP A 142 -10.14 8.01 7.70
C ASP A 142 -10.00 6.47 7.65
N LEU A 143 -8.79 5.93 7.86
CA LEU A 143 -8.58 4.49 7.93
C LEU A 143 -9.18 3.92 9.22
N THR A 144 -9.71 2.71 9.12
CA THR A 144 -10.14 1.89 10.24
C THR A 144 -9.16 0.74 10.45
N GLU A 145 -9.07 0.27 11.69
CA GLU A 145 -8.16 -0.81 12.08
C GLU A 145 -8.43 -2.09 11.27
N THR A 146 -9.72 -2.35 11.00
CA THR A 146 -10.16 -3.45 10.14
C THR A 146 -11.08 -2.88 9.07
N GLU A 147 -10.78 -3.13 7.80
CA GLU A 147 -11.58 -2.69 6.66
C GLU A 147 -11.62 -3.75 5.56
N PHE A 148 -12.71 -3.80 4.80
CA PHE A 148 -12.77 -4.65 3.62
C PHE A 148 -12.07 -3.98 2.44
N ASP A 149 -10.99 -4.59 1.95
CA ASP A 149 -10.27 -4.16 0.76
C ASP A 149 -10.99 -4.63 -0.50
N THR A 150 -11.85 -3.79 -1.04
CA THR A 150 -12.62 -4.08 -2.25
C THR A 150 -11.74 -4.31 -3.49
N GLY A 151 -10.51 -3.78 -3.50
CA GLY A 151 -9.57 -3.95 -4.60
C GLY A 151 -8.97 -5.34 -4.67
N ASN A 152 -8.82 -5.99 -3.51
CA ASN A 152 -8.25 -7.32 -3.38
C ASN A 152 -9.27 -8.37 -2.88
N GLY A 153 -10.48 -7.97 -2.47
CA GLY A 153 -11.57 -8.87 -2.08
C GLY A 153 -11.37 -9.58 -0.74
N LEU A 154 -10.65 -8.97 0.21
CA LEU A 154 -10.35 -9.57 1.52
C LEU A 154 -10.28 -8.50 2.63
N GLN A 155 -10.22 -8.95 3.88
CA GLN A 155 -10.04 -8.04 5.01
C GLN A 155 -8.63 -7.47 5.04
N LYS A 156 -8.52 -6.18 5.28
CA LYS A 156 -7.26 -5.49 5.52
C LYS A 156 -7.22 -5.01 6.95
N ILE A 157 -6.13 -5.32 7.64
CA ILE A 157 -5.98 -5.12 9.08
C ILE A 157 -4.71 -4.33 9.34
N SER A 158 -4.84 -3.26 10.12
CA SER A 158 -3.77 -2.32 10.43
C SER A 158 -3.58 -2.22 11.96
N PRO A 159 -2.88 -3.17 12.59
CA PRO A 159 -2.81 -3.25 14.05
C PRO A 159 -2.10 -2.07 14.72
N LEU A 160 -1.27 -1.35 13.97
CA LEU A 160 -0.54 -0.20 14.48
C LEU A 160 -1.22 1.14 14.13
N LEU A 161 -2.49 1.12 13.71
CA LEU A 161 -3.17 2.28 13.13
C LEU A 161 -3.06 3.54 14.00
N ASP A 162 -3.22 3.41 15.32
CA ASP A 162 -3.21 4.50 16.29
C ASP A 162 -1.88 4.62 17.07
N TRP A 163 -0.83 3.94 16.60
CA TRP A 163 0.52 4.11 17.14
C TRP A 163 1.15 5.40 16.61
N SER A 164 1.81 6.14 17.49
CA SER A 164 2.69 7.23 17.10
C SER A 164 4.04 6.70 16.60
N LEU A 165 4.81 7.53 15.90
CA LEU A 165 6.17 7.17 15.51
C LEU A 165 7.06 6.91 16.74
N SER A 166 6.83 7.63 17.86
CA SER A 166 7.53 7.40 19.12
C SER A 166 7.22 6.04 19.73
N ASP A 167 5.98 5.55 19.63
CA ASP A 167 5.62 4.20 20.09
C ASP A 167 6.36 3.12 19.29
N VAL A 168 6.44 3.28 17.98
CA VAL A 168 7.19 2.37 17.11
C VAL A 168 8.66 2.29 17.53
N TRP A 169 9.32 3.44 17.69
CA TRP A 169 10.72 3.47 18.13
C TRP A 169 10.92 3.01 19.56
N ALA A 170 9.98 3.28 20.46
CA ALA A 170 10.03 2.76 21.83
C ALA A 170 9.99 1.22 21.82
N TYR A 171 9.10 0.62 21.03
CA TYR A 171 9.05 -0.84 20.88
C TYR A 171 10.35 -1.42 20.32
N LEU A 172 10.83 -0.90 19.19
CA LEU A 172 12.05 -1.41 18.54
C LEU A 172 13.24 -1.38 19.49
N LYS A 173 13.39 -0.31 20.26
CA LYS A 173 14.46 -0.17 21.26
C LYS A 173 14.26 -1.07 22.49
N GLN A 174 13.04 -1.15 23.02
CA GLN A 174 12.76 -1.94 24.23
C GLN A 174 12.98 -3.44 24.00
N PHE A 175 12.63 -3.94 22.80
CA PHE A 175 12.73 -5.35 22.46
C PHE A 175 13.95 -5.68 21.59
N ASP A 176 14.85 -4.71 21.39
CA ASP A 176 16.04 -4.85 20.56
C ASP A 176 15.72 -5.43 19.19
N VAL A 177 14.66 -4.92 18.54
CA VAL A 177 14.21 -5.39 17.23
C VAL A 177 15.08 -4.79 16.13
N PRO A 178 15.60 -5.58 15.18
CA PRO A 178 16.37 -5.06 14.08
C PRO A 178 15.53 -4.14 13.19
N TYR A 179 16.14 -3.10 12.66
CA TYR A 179 15.50 -2.15 11.76
C TYR A 179 16.44 -1.70 10.63
N ASN A 180 15.88 -1.12 9.59
CA ASN A 180 16.65 -0.72 8.42
C ASN A 180 17.63 0.42 8.76
N ALA A 181 18.94 0.19 8.54
CA ALA A 181 20.01 1.14 8.84
C ALA A 181 19.89 2.50 8.11
N LEU A 182 19.07 2.59 7.07
CA LEU A 182 18.76 3.86 6.43
C LEU A 182 18.04 4.85 7.36
N HIS A 183 17.32 4.35 8.37
CA HIS A 183 16.70 5.24 9.36
C HIS A 183 17.73 6.07 10.12
N ASP A 184 18.90 5.50 10.43
CA ASP A 184 20.00 6.22 11.07
C ASP A 184 20.65 7.26 10.16
N LYS A 185 20.44 7.14 8.84
CA LYS A 185 20.90 8.07 7.81
C LYS A 185 19.84 9.13 7.43
N GLY A 186 18.77 9.28 8.24
CA GLY A 186 17.73 10.27 8.03
C GLY A 186 16.61 9.87 7.05
N TYR A 187 16.50 8.60 6.69
CA TYR A 187 15.38 8.10 5.88
C TYR A 187 14.18 7.79 6.76
N ALA A 188 13.25 8.72 6.90
CA ALA A 188 12.06 8.53 7.72
C ALA A 188 11.04 7.54 7.12
N SER A 189 11.03 7.38 5.80
CA SER A 189 10.17 6.44 5.08
C SER A 189 10.96 5.81 3.93
N ILE A 190 11.01 4.48 3.87
CA ILE A 190 11.84 3.73 2.92
C ILE A 190 10.98 3.05 1.86
N GLY A 191 11.44 3.05 0.62
CA GLY A 191 10.85 2.33 -0.51
C GLY A 191 11.93 1.94 -1.52
N CYS A 192 11.59 1.95 -2.83
CA CYS A 192 12.61 1.76 -3.87
C CYS A 192 13.71 2.82 -3.74
N ALA A 193 14.98 2.42 -3.89
CA ALA A 193 16.14 3.30 -3.76
C ALA A 193 16.02 4.59 -4.61
N PRO A 194 15.67 4.53 -5.92
CA PRO A 194 15.54 5.74 -6.74
C PRO A 194 14.32 6.61 -6.39
N CYS A 195 13.38 6.11 -5.58
CA CYS A 195 12.16 6.83 -5.19
C CYS A 195 12.20 7.31 -3.73
N THR A 196 13.37 7.26 -3.09
CA THR A 196 13.51 7.57 -1.66
C THR A 196 14.79 8.35 -1.42
N ARG A 197 14.72 9.43 -0.63
CA ARG A 197 15.86 10.16 -0.12
C ARG A 197 15.77 10.35 1.40
N ALA A 198 16.87 10.67 2.03
CA ALA A 198 16.87 11.20 3.39
C ALA A 198 16.09 12.52 3.45
N ILE A 199 15.54 12.83 4.62
CA ILE A 199 14.88 14.10 4.91
C ILE A 199 15.73 14.91 5.90
N THR A 200 15.55 16.22 5.89
CA THR A 200 16.17 17.13 6.88
C THR A 200 15.22 17.29 8.07
N PRO A 201 15.75 17.64 9.27
CA PRO A 201 14.90 17.93 10.42
C PRO A 201 13.83 18.98 10.11
N GLY A 202 12.56 18.68 10.44
CA GLY A 202 11.43 19.55 10.17
C GLY A 202 10.68 19.29 8.87
N GLU A 203 11.22 18.46 7.96
CA GLU A 203 10.46 18.00 6.79
C GLU A 203 9.39 16.97 7.20
N ASP A 204 8.31 16.88 6.41
CA ASP A 204 7.30 15.84 6.55
C ASP A 204 7.93 14.43 6.43
N VAL A 205 7.45 13.47 7.21
CA VAL A 205 7.96 12.08 7.25
C VAL A 205 8.02 11.43 5.85
N ARG A 206 7.13 11.82 4.95
CA ARG A 206 7.10 11.32 3.56
C ARG A 206 7.70 12.29 2.54
N ALA A 207 8.30 13.41 2.96
CA ALA A 207 8.93 14.36 2.04
C ALA A 207 10.00 13.69 1.16
N GLY A 208 10.71 12.69 1.71
CA GLY A 208 11.71 11.90 0.98
C GLY A 208 11.14 10.93 -0.07
N ARG A 209 9.82 10.67 -0.10
CA ARG A 209 9.18 9.77 -1.07
C ARG A 209 8.72 10.56 -2.28
N TRP A 210 9.12 10.11 -3.50
CA TRP A 210 8.80 10.82 -4.75
C TRP A 210 8.93 12.33 -4.57
N TRP A 211 10.08 12.80 -4.08
CA TRP A 211 10.33 14.20 -3.67
C TRP A 211 10.13 15.22 -4.80
N TRP A 212 10.06 14.75 -6.06
CA TRP A 212 9.78 15.55 -7.25
C TRP A 212 8.28 15.72 -7.55
N GLU A 213 7.39 15.05 -6.78
CA GLU A 213 5.93 15.13 -6.97
C GLU A 213 5.26 16.02 -5.92
N ASN A 214 4.06 16.50 -6.24
CA ASN A 214 3.22 17.21 -5.27
C ASN A 214 2.85 16.28 -4.10
N PRO A 215 2.97 16.72 -2.84
CA PRO A 215 2.64 15.95 -1.64
C PRO A 215 1.26 15.29 -1.64
N GLU A 216 0.25 15.92 -2.25
CA GLU A 216 -1.14 15.44 -2.25
C GLU A 216 -1.37 14.16 -3.08
N ILE A 217 -0.42 13.78 -3.95
CA ILE A 217 -0.57 12.64 -4.87
C ILE A 217 0.42 11.51 -4.60
N LYS A 218 1.19 11.59 -3.53
CA LYS A 218 2.30 10.67 -3.19
C LYS A 218 1.82 9.32 -2.62
N GLU A 219 1.13 8.52 -3.43
CA GLU A 219 0.77 7.13 -3.07
C GLU A 219 1.15 6.14 -4.18
N CYS A 220 1.57 4.93 -3.78
CA CYS A 220 2.08 3.92 -4.72
C CYS A 220 0.99 3.01 -5.32
N GLY A 221 -0.26 3.18 -4.93
CA GLY A 221 -1.37 2.34 -5.38
C GLY A 221 -1.60 1.06 -4.59
N LEU A 222 -0.71 0.67 -3.67
CA LEU A 222 -0.96 -0.45 -2.73
C LEU A 222 -2.07 -0.08 -1.73
N HIS A 223 -2.15 1.20 -1.38
CA HIS A 223 -3.14 1.75 -0.43
C HIS A 223 -3.84 2.94 -1.10
N PRO A 224 -4.77 2.69 -2.05
CA PRO A 224 -5.41 3.77 -2.81
C PRO A 224 -6.24 4.68 -1.91
N ASP A 225 -6.16 5.99 -2.15
CA ASP A 225 -6.97 7.00 -1.45
C ASP A 225 -8.46 6.76 -1.74
N LYS A 226 -9.24 6.48 -0.70
CA LYS A 226 -10.69 6.24 -0.79
C LYS A 226 -11.46 7.44 -1.36
N ARG A 227 -11.00 8.67 -1.10
CA ARG A 227 -11.63 9.91 -1.59
C ARG A 227 -11.58 9.99 -3.13
N ARG A 228 -10.51 9.49 -3.76
CA ARG A 228 -10.40 9.46 -5.23
C ARG A 228 -11.32 8.44 -5.87
N LYS A 229 -11.59 7.30 -5.22
CA LYS A 229 -12.58 6.32 -5.73
C LYS A 229 -13.99 6.91 -5.74
N ALA A 230 -14.40 7.62 -4.68
CA ALA A 230 -15.69 8.29 -4.63
C ALA A 230 -15.84 9.35 -5.73
N ALA A 231 -14.81 10.19 -5.96
CA ALA A 231 -14.82 11.21 -7.00
C ALA A 231 -14.91 10.64 -8.42
N VAL A 232 -14.24 9.50 -8.69
CA VAL A 232 -14.32 8.82 -10.01
C VAL A 232 -15.69 8.19 -10.22
N VAL A 233 -16.28 7.54 -9.20
CA VAL A 233 -17.63 6.96 -9.29
C VAL A 233 -18.67 8.06 -9.50
N THR A 234 -18.56 9.19 -8.79
CA THR A 234 -19.47 10.33 -8.96
C THR A 234 -19.34 10.92 -10.38
N ARG A 235 -18.14 11.03 -10.91
CA ARG A 235 -17.91 11.56 -12.26
C ARG A 235 -18.47 10.63 -13.35
N LEU A 236 -18.27 9.32 -13.23
CA LEU A 236 -18.86 8.33 -14.15
C LEU A 236 -20.40 8.30 -14.07
N ALA A 237 -20.98 8.50 -12.87
CA ALA A 237 -22.43 8.60 -12.70
C ALA A 237 -22.99 9.88 -13.33
N VAL A 238 -22.28 11.01 -13.23
CA VAL A 238 -22.68 12.27 -13.88
C VAL A 238 -22.58 12.16 -15.41
N ASP A 239 -21.48 11.59 -15.93
CA ASP A 239 -21.29 11.42 -17.38
C ASP A 239 -22.32 10.45 -17.99
N SER A 240 -22.74 9.42 -17.26
CA SER A 240 -23.81 8.51 -17.70
C SER A 240 -25.20 9.17 -17.64
N ALA A 241 -25.45 10.05 -16.70
CA ALA A 241 -26.72 10.81 -16.61
C ALA A 241 -26.83 11.84 -17.75
N VAL A 242 -25.73 12.53 -18.07
CA VAL A 242 -25.68 13.53 -19.16
C VAL A 242 -25.84 12.84 -20.53
N SER A 243 -25.21 11.67 -20.74
CA SER A 243 -25.37 10.91 -21.99
C SER A 243 -26.77 10.31 -22.12
N GLY A 244 -27.43 9.94 -21.04
CA GLY A 244 -28.82 9.48 -21.03
C GLY A 244 -29.82 10.55 -21.44
N GLN A 245 -29.63 11.79 -20.98
CA GLN A 245 -30.49 12.92 -21.37
C GLN A 245 -30.33 13.31 -22.85
N ALA A 246 -29.09 13.29 -23.38
CA ALA A 246 -28.83 13.61 -24.78
C ALA A 246 -29.44 12.58 -25.76
N LEU A 247 -29.62 11.33 -25.32
CA LEU A 247 -30.28 10.26 -26.12
C LEU A 247 -31.81 10.36 -26.07
N SER A 248 -32.42 10.89 -24.99
CA SER A 248 -33.84 11.10 -24.89
C SER A 248 -34.31 12.28 -25.77
N GLU A 249 -33.59 13.38 -25.78
CA GLU A 249 -33.89 14.55 -26.60
C GLU A 249 -33.77 14.28 -28.12
N LYS A 250 -32.83 13.39 -28.55
CA LYS A 250 -32.73 12.97 -29.94
C LYS A 250 -33.87 12.06 -30.38
N LYS A 251 -34.51 11.31 -29.52
CA LYS A 251 -35.67 10.47 -29.86
C LYS A 251 -36.95 11.29 -30.00
N GLU A 252 -37.16 12.31 -29.22
CA GLU A 252 -38.33 13.19 -29.35
C GLU A 252 -38.28 14.05 -30.62
N SER A 253 -37.11 14.54 -31.05
CA SER A 253 -36.96 15.31 -32.26
C SER A 253 -37.12 14.49 -33.55
N SER A 254 -36.92 13.16 -33.51
CA SER A 254 -37.08 12.28 -34.70
C SER A 254 -38.54 11.83 -34.92
N GLN A 255 -39.42 11.91 -33.93
CA GLN A 255 -40.83 11.55 -34.07
C GLN A 255 -41.73 12.68 -34.63
N ALA A 256 -41.22 13.91 -34.67
CA ALA A 256 -41.98 15.09 -35.12
C ALA A 256 -41.95 15.29 -36.68
N LEU A 257 -41.28 14.44 -37.45
CA LEU A 257 -41.03 14.65 -38.88
C LEU A 257 -41.75 13.68 -39.81
N ILE A 258 -42.71 12.88 -39.34
CA ILE A 258 -43.51 11.99 -40.19
C ILE A 258 -44.98 12.45 -40.15
N LYS A 259 -45.36 13.44 -41.01
CA LYS A 259 -46.74 13.65 -41.43
C LYS A 259 -46.94 13.00 -42.81
N PRO A 260 -47.97 12.15 -43.01
CA PRO A 260 -48.28 11.59 -44.29
C PRO A 260 -48.92 12.67 -45.18
N ARG A 261 -48.42 12.82 -46.42
CA ARG A 261 -49.15 13.52 -47.49
C ARG A 261 -50.23 12.58 -48.00
N GLY A 262 -51.47 12.92 -47.71
CA GLY A 262 -52.63 12.30 -48.33
C GLY A 262 -52.85 12.84 -49.75
N SER A 263 -53.25 11.94 -50.59
CA SER A 263 -53.77 11.97 -51.95
C SER A 263 -54.37 13.27 -52.46
#